data_8502fec0188478089b932ef8b9eea753
#
_entry.id   8502fec0188478089b932ef8b9eea753
#
_cell.length_a   1.000
_cell.length_b   1.000
_cell.length_c   1.000
_cell.angle_alpha   90.00
_cell.angle_beta   90.00
_cell.angle_gamma   90.00
#
_symmetry.space_group_name_H-M   'P 1'
#
loop_
_entity.id
_entity.type
_entity.pdbx_description
1 polymer ?
#
loop_
_entity_poly.entity_id
_entity_poly.type
_entity_poly.pdbx_seq_one_letter_code
_entity_poly.pdbx_strand_id
1 'polypeptide(L)'
;MKIPTPIAIKFAKLVIAIASIAILGTVIGIALKDQTLLYLSGGVALAGSVKAIDYFRTYKEGRFESVEGILLQEQGRKRHSVVLLQDDTEQVQLLLEGRFHFQVGRKYRFYLKKDAIHTEQLNLPAVLQPARIVLGYEELLFSSGKQI
;
A
#
# COMPACT_ATOMS: atom_id res chain seq x y z
N MET A 1 -14.94 -3.26 -12.28
CA MET A 1 -14.36 -3.52 -10.95
C MET A 1 -14.33 -2.24 -10.15
N LYS A 2 -14.90 -2.25 -8.93
CA LYS A 2 -14.83 -1.08 -8.05
C LYS A 2 -13.45 -1.03 -7.40
N ILE A 3 -12.77 0.10 -7.57
CA ILE A 3 -11.45 0.35 -6.98
C ILE A 3 -11.62 0.48 -5.45
N PRO A 4 -10.89 -0.30 -4.63
CA PRO A 4 -10.89 -0.10 -3.18
C PRO A 4 -10.44 1.33 -2.85
N THR A 5 -11.24 2.03 -2.07
CA THR A 5 -11.02 3.44 -1.71
C THR A 5 -9.61 3.73 -1.21
N PRO A 6 -8.99 2.91 -0.32
CA PRO A 6 -7.64 3.23 0.18
C PRO A 6 -6.56 3.18 -0.90
N ILE A 7 -6.71 2.33 -1.91
CA ILE A 7 -5.77 2.27 -3.04
C ILE A 7 -5.96 3.49 -3.95
N ALA A 8 -7.20 3.86 -4.24
CA ALA A 8 -7.52 5.04 -5.04
C ALA A 8 -6.95 6.32 -4.41
N ILE A 9 -7.06 6.47 -3.09
CA ILE A 9 -6.51 7.62 -2.35
C ILE A 9 -4.98 7.65 -2.43
N LYS A 10 -4.30 6.51 -2.27
CA LYS A 10 -2.83 6.46 -2.42
C LYS A 10 -2.39 6.82 -3.83
N PHE A 11 -3.08 6.30 -4.83
CA PHE A 11 -2.81 6.64 -6.23
C PHE A 11 -3.00 8.13 -6.52
N ALA A 12 -4.12 8.69 -6.06
CA ALA A 12 -4.39 10.12 -6.22
C ALA A 12 -3.33 10.99 -5.54
N LYS A 13 -2.92 10.65 -4.32
CA LYS A 13 -1.83 11.35 -3.61
C LYS A 13 -0.51 11.29 -4.36
N LEU A 14 -0.16 10.12 -4.92
CA LEU A 14 1.04 9.95 -5.72
C LEU A 14 1.02 10.84 -6.98
N VAL A 15 -0.08 10.82 -7.73
CA VAL A 15 -0.24 11.63 -8.95
C VAL A 15 -0.18 13.12 -8.63
N ILE A 16 -0.86 13.56 -7.58
CA ILE A 16 -0.84 14.97 -7.15
C ILE A 16 0.58 15.39 -6.75
N ALA A 17 1.30 14.57 -5.99
CA ALA A 17 2.67 14.87 -5.59
C ALA A 17 3.61 15.02 -6.79
N ILE A 18 3.54 14.10 -7.75
CA ILE A 18 4.35 14.14 -8.97
C ILE A 18 4.02 15.37 -9.80
N ALA A 19 2.73 15.65 -10.00
CA ALA A 19 2.28 16.83 -10.74
C ALA A 19 2.72 18.13 -10.08
N SER A 20 2.61 18.23 -8.76
CA SER A 20 3.04 19.42 -8.01
C SER A 20 4.55 19.68 -8.15
N ILE A 21 5.38 18.66 -8.02
CA ILE A 21 6.83 18.77 -8.16
C ILE A 21 7.19 19.17 -9.60
N ALA A 22 6.57 18.56 -10.60
CA ALA A 22 6.82 18.85 -12.00
C ALA A 22 6.43 20.30 -12.35
N ILE A 23 5.27 20.76 -11.91
CA ILE A 23 4.80 22.12 -12.16
C ILE A 23 5.70 23.15 -11.46
N LEU A 24 5.99 22.97 -10.18
CA LEU A 24 6.86 23.87 -9.42
C LEU A 24 8.26 23.93 -10.02
N GLY A 25 8.87 22.78 -10.35
CA GLY A 25 10.17 22.73 -10.98
C GLY A 25 10.21 23.42 -12.34
N THR A 26 9.15 23.27 -13.14
CA THR A 26 9.05 23.94 -14.44
C THR A 26 8.89 25.45 -14.29
N VAL A 27 8.01 25.92 -13.40
CA VAL A 27 7.79 27.35 -13.15
C VAL A 27 9.07 28.03 -12.66
N ILE A 28 9.73 27.43 -11.68
CA ILE A 28 10.99 27.96 -11.13
C ILE A 28 12.10 27.92 -12.19
N GLY A 29 12.22 26.84 -12.95
CA GLY A 29 13.20 26.71 -14.03
C GLY A 29 13.05 27.78 -15.11
N ILE A 30 11.82 28.11 -15.49
CA ILE A 30 11.54 29.21 -16.44
C ILE A 30 11.87 30.56 -15.81
N ALA A 31 11.45 30.79 -14.57
CA ALA A 31 11.69 32.06 -13.87
C ALA A 31 13.17 32.37 -13.67
N LEU A 32 13.98 31.35 -13.36
CA LEU A 32 15.44 31.47 -13.16
C LEU A 32 16.23 31.29 -14.46
N LYS A 33 15.57 30.95 -15.58
CA LYS A 33 16.22 30.58 -16.86
C LYS A 33 17.26 29.47 -16.70
N ASP A 34 17.03 28.56 -15.76
CA ASP A 34 17.89 27.45 -15.46
C ASP A 34 17.46 26.20 -16.22
N GLN A 35 18.23 25.86 -17.26
CA GLN A 35 17.98 24.68 -18.10
C GLN A 35 18.13 23.36 -17.30
N THR A 36 19.05 23.31 -16.35
CA THR A 36 19.27 22.11 -15.51
C THR A 36 18.03 21.78 -14.71
N LEU A 37 17.37 22.79 -14.14
CA LEU A 37 16.14 22.63 -13.37
C LEU A 37 14.97 22.15 -14.25
N LEU A 38 14.91 22.62 -15.49
CA LEU A 38 13.91 22.15 -16.46
C LEU A 38 14.11 20.68 -16.83
N TYR A 39 15.34 20.25 -17.09
CA TYR A 39 15.65 18.84 -17.36
C TYR A 39 15.37 17.96 -16.14
N LEU A 40 15.68 18.42 -14.94
CA LEU A 40 15.41 17.69 -13.71
C LEU A 40 13.91 17.52 -13.48
N SER A 41 13.10 18.58 -13.66
CA SER A 41 11.64 18.52 -13.53
C SER A 41 11.01 17.60 -14.58
N GLY A 42 11.51 17.60 -15.81
CA GLY A 42 11.12 16.68 -16.87
C GLY A 42 11.46 15.23 -16.51
N GLY A 43 12.63 14.97 -15.97
CA GLY A 43 13.05 13.66 -15.49
C GLY A 43 12.19 13.13 -14.36
N VAL A 44 11.84 13.96 -13.40
CA VAL A 44 10.90 13.61 -12.30
C VAL A 44 9.51 13.29 -12.84
N ALA A 45 9.02 14.09 -13.80
CA ALA A 45 7.72 13.85 -14.42
C ALA A 45 7.68 12.50 -15.17
N LEU A 46 8.73 12.17 -15.92
CA LEU A 46 8.83 10.89 -16.62
C LEU A 46 8.92 9.71 -15.66
N ALA A 47 9.81 9.76 -14.68
CA ALA A 47 9.97 8.70 -13.70
C ALA A 47 8.68 8.50 -12.87
N GLY A 48 8.03 9.58 -12.50
CA GLY A 48 6.76 9.57 -11.81
C GLY A 48 5.63 8.95 -12.64
N SER A 49 5.58 9.27 -13.94
CA SER A 49 4.61 8.70 -14.87
C SER A 49 4.78 7.19 -15.01
N VAL A 50 6.02 6.71 -15.14
CA VAL A 50 6.32 5.27 -15.21
C VAL A 50 5.84 4.57 -13.93
N LYS A 51 6.14 5.14 -12.76
CA LYS A 51 5.64 4.60 -11.48
C LYS A 51 4.12 4.60 -11.38
N ALA A 52 3.47 5.67 -11.82
CA ALA A 52 2.01 5.76 -11.81
C ALA A 52 1.37 4.71 -12.74
N ILE A 53 1.95 4.49 -13.91
CA ILE A 53 1.50 3.47 -14.86
C ILE A 53 1.68 2.06 -14.28
N ASP A 54 2.83 1.76 -13.67
CA ASP A 54 3.09 0.46 -13.05
C ASP A 54 2.11 0.19 -11.90
N TYR A 55 1.87 1.21 -11.07
CA TYR A 55 0.89 1.13 -10.00
C TYR A 55 -0.53 0.89 -10.52
N PHE A 56 -0.91 1.60 -11.59
CA PHE A 56 -2.22 1.44 -12.24
C PHE A 56 -2.38 0.05 -12.88
N ARG A 57 -1.33 -0.46 -13.53
CA ARG A 57 -1.32 -1.81 -14.12
C ARG A 57 -1.47 -2.89 -13.06
N THR A 58 -0.67 -2.82 -12.00
CA THR A 58 -0.76 -3.76 -10.86
C THR A 58 -2.19 -3.80 -10.33
N TYR A 59 -2.83 -2.66 -10.35
CA TYR A 59 -4.17 -2.47 -9.88
C TYR A 59 -5.23 -3.02 -10.85
N LYS A 60 -5.16 -2.64 -12.13
CA LYS A 60 -6.10 -3.04 -13.18
C LYS A 60 -6.05 -4.55 -13.44
N GLU A 61 -4.89 -5.16 -13.33
CA GLU A 61 -4.68 -6.60 -13.53
C GLU A 61 -5.09 -7.42 -12.29
N GLY A 62 -5.59 -6.79 -11.23
CA GLY A 62 -6.03 -7.49 -10.01
C GLY A 62 -4.89 -8.21 -9.28
N ARG A 63 -3.66 -7.74 -9.45
CA ARG A 63 -2.47 -8.31 -8.80
C ARG A 63 -2.37 -7.91 -7.33
N PHE A 64 -3.50 -7.90 -6.65
CA PHE A 64 -3.56 -7.66 -5.22
C PHE A 64 -4.42 -8.71 -4.54
N GLU A 65 -4.14 -8.95 -3.30
CA GLU A 65 -4.88 -9.85 -2.42
C GLU A 65 -5.43 -9.06 -1.26
N SER A 66 -6.66 -9.33 -0.86
CA SER A 66 -7.26 -8.74 0.32
C SER A 66 -7.30 -9.76 1.46
N VAL A 67 -6.78 -9.36 2.60
CA VAL A 67 -6.82 -10.16 3.83
C VAL A 67 -7.55 -9.37 4.91
N GLU A 68 -8.57 -9.98 5.49
CA GLU A 68 -9.37 -9.39 6.57
C GLU A 68 -9.16 -10.17 7.86
N GLY A 69 -9.18 -9.45 8.97
CA GLY A 69 -9.12 -10.08 10.26
C GLY A 69 -9.08 -9.09 11.42
N ILE A 70 -9.26 -9.60 12.62
CA ILE A 70 -9.12 -8.83 13.85
C ILE A 70 -7.65 -8.84 14.23
N LEU A 71 -7.07 -7.68 14.44
CA LEU A 71 -5.69 -7.55 14.85
C LEU A 71 -5.51 -8.01 16.30
N LEU A 72 -4.79 -9.10 16.49
CA LEU A 72 -4.48 -9.64 17.82
C LEU A 72 -3.17 -9.10 18.38
N GLN A 73 -2.18 -8.95 17.52
CA GLN A 73 -0.84 -8.53 17.93
C GLN A 73 -0.15 -7.76 16.81
N GLU A 74 0.57 -6.73 17.19
CA GLU A 74 1.46 -5.96 16.31
C GLU A 74 2.83 -5.83 16.95
N GLN A 75 3.89 -6.09 16.17
CA GLN A 75 5.26 -5.94 16.63
C GLN A 75 6.17 -5.44 15.51
N GLY A 76 6.98 -4.45 15.81
CA GLY A 76 8.01 -3.94 14.89
C GLY A 76 7.93 -2.44 14.61
N ARG A 77 8.94 -1.88 13.93
CA ARG A 77 9.00 -0.47 13.54
C ARG A 77 9.06 -0.23 12.04
N LYS A 78 9.92 -0.96 11.33
CA LYS A 78 10.08 -0.88 9.86
C LYS A 78 9.39 -2.04 9.14
N ARG A 79 9.39 -3.20 9.78
CA ARG A 79 8.65 -4.37 9.36
C ARG A 79 7.71 -4.73 10.50
N HIS A 80 6.43 -4.72 10.22
CA HIS A 80 5.40 -5.02 11.19
C HIS A 80 4.99 -6.47 11.05
N SER A 81 5.22 -7.26 12.08
CA SER A 81 4.62 -8.57 12.22
C SER A 81 3.24 -8.39 12.84
N VAL A 82 2.21 -8.69 12.10
CA VAL A 82 0.83 -8.61 12.56
C VAL A 82 0.22 -9.99 12.60
N VAL A 83 -0.53 -10.29 13.64
CA VAL A 83 -1.31 -11.51 13.77
C VAL A 83 -2.78 -11.13 13.65
N LEU A 84 -3.44 -11.69 12.65
CA LEU A 84 -4.85 -11.48 12.39
C LEU A 84 -5.63 -12.74 12.73
N LEU A 85 -6.76 -12.57 13.40
CA LEU A 85 -7.74 -13.61 13.59
C LEU A 85 -8.76 -13.57 12.46
N GLN A 86 -8.73 -14.59 11.61
CA GLN A 86 -9.63 -14.75 10.50
C GLN A 86 -10.74 -15.75 10.89
N ASP A 87 -11.99 -15.40 10.63
CA ASP A 87 -13.17 -16.26 10.89
C ASP A 87 -13.24 -16.89 12.30
N ASP A 88 -12.82 -16.14 13.32
CA ASP A 88 -12.83 -16.51 14.75
C ASP A 88 -12.02 -17.76 15.14
N THR A 89 -11.38 -18.42 14.20
CA THR A 89 -10.67 -19.69 14.44
C THR A 89 -9.27 -19.74 13.88
N GLU A 90 -9.01 -19.09 12.76
CA GLU A 90 -7.73 -19.16 12.07
C GLU A 90 -6.89 -17.91 12.35
N GLN A 91 -5.66 -18.13 12.83
CA GLN A 91 -4.68 -17.06 13.01
C GLN A 91 -3.74 -17.01 11.82
N VAL A 92 -3.68 -15.86 11.17
CA VAL A 92 -2.78 -15.60 10.06
C VAL A 92 -1.73 -14.59 10.50
N GLN A 93 -0.47 -14.97 10.38
CA GLN A 93 0.65 -14.06 10.62
C GLN A 93 1.11 -13.45 9.30
N LEU A 94 1.18 -12.13 9.27
CA LEU A 94 1.65 -11.37 8.11
C LEU A 94 2.84 -10.51 8.52
N LEU A 95 3.85 -10.48 7.66
CA LEU A 95 4.94 -9.54 7.77
C LEU A 95 4.72 -8.42 6.75
N LEU A 96 4.45 -7.21 7.24
CA LEU A 96 4.12 -6.04 6.44
C LEU A 96 5.31 -5.08 6.41
N GLU A 97 5.63 -4.54 5.23
CA GLU A 97 6.65 -3.52 5.08
C GLU A 97 6.02 -2.13 5.09
N GLY A 98 6.53 -1.25 5.96
CA GLY A 98 6.07 0.13 6.08
C GLY A 98 5.97 0.61 7.52
N ARG A 99 5.56 1.86 7.67
CA ARG A 99 5.24 2.45 8.98
C ARG A 99 3.73 2.57 9.10
N PHE A 100 3.17 1.83 10.03
CA PHE A 100 1.74 1.79 10.27
C PHE A 100 1.46 2.01 11.76
N HIS A 101 0.28 2.51 12.05
CA HIS A 101 -0.24 2.64 13.39
C HIS A 101 -1.57 1.91 13.45
N PHE A 102 -1.53 0.70 13.96
CA PHE A 102 -2.72 -0.13 14.12
C PHE A 102 -3.14 -0.18 15.58
N GLN A 103 -4.42 -0.41 15.80
CA GLN A 103 -4.95 -0.65 17.14
C GLN A 103 -5.34 -2.11 17.30
N VAL A 104 -4.76 -2.77 18.30
CA VAL A 104 -5.10 -4.16 18.63
C VAL A 104 -6.57 -4.27 19.01
N GLY A 105 -7.22 -5.34 18.60
CA GLY A 105 -8.64 -5.60 18.84
C GLY A 105 -9.58 -5.03 17.78
N ARG A 106 -9.10 -4.29 16.79
CA ARG A 106 -9.90 -3.79 15.69
C ARG A 106 -9.82 -4.68 14.46
N LYS A 107 -10.86 -4.68 13.65
CA LYS A 107 -10.90 -5.42 12.39
C LYS A 107 -10.34 -4.57 11.27
N TYR A 108 -9.37 -5.11 10.55
CA TYR A 108 -8.74 -4.47 9.40
C TYR A 108 -8.88 -5.32 8.14
N ARG A 109 -8.94 -4.64 7.00
CA ARG A 109 -8.77 -5.25 5.69
C ARG A 109 -7.50 -4.70 5.07
N PHE A 110 -6.55 -5.59 4.77
CA PHE A 110 -5.30 -5.24 4.12
C PHE A 110 -5.37 -5.59 2.64
N TYR A 111 -4.90 -4.69 1.81
CA TYR A 111 -4.70 -4.93 0.39
C TYR A 111 -3.22 -5.09 0.14
N LEU A 112 -2.80 -6.31 -0.18
CA LEU A 112 -1.40 -6.69 -0.34
C LEU A 112 -1.08 -6.88 -1.81
N LYS A 113 0.13 -6.49 -2.22
CA LYS A 113 0.62 -6.82 -3.55
C LYS A 113 0.79 -8.33 -3.67
N LYS A 114 0.22 -8.91 -4.72
CA LYS A 114 0.38 -10.33 -5.00
C LYS A 114 1.78 -10.54 -5.57
N ASP A 115 2.63 -11.23 -4.82
CA ASP A 115 3.95 -11.59 -5.30
C ASP A 115 3.85 -12.72 -6.33
N ALA A 116 4.68 -12.65 -7.37
CA ALA A 116 4.74 -13.67 -8.43
C ALA A 116 5.24 -15.04 -7.90
N ILE A 117 5.86 -15.06 -6.73
CA ILE A 117 6.34 -16.27 -6.07
C ILE A 117 5.25 -16.72 -5.11
N HIS A 118 4.64 -17.86 -5.41
CA HIS A 118 3.71 -18.54 -4.50
C HIS A 118 4.47 -19.03 -3.27
N THR A 119 4.59 -18.15 -2.28
CA THR A 119 5.26 -18.48 -1.00
C THR A 119 4.47 -19.51 -0.19
N GLU A 120 3.20 -19.72 -0.54
CA GLU A 120 2.35 -20.73 0.08
C GLU A 120 2.84 -22.17 -0.12
N GLN A 121 3.67 -22.43 -1.14
CA GLN A 121 4.24 -23.76 -1.39
C GLN A 121 5.53 -24.03 -0.61
N LEU A 122 6.13 -23.02 -0.03
CA LEU A 122 7.30 -23.15 0.83
C LEU A 122 6.81 -23.00 2.28
N ASN A 123 6.72 -24.10 3.01
CA ASN A 123 6.48 -24.12 4.47
C ASN A 123 7.65 -23.46 5.22
N LEU A 124 7.92 -22.18 4.91
CA LEU A 124 8.96 -21.42 5.57
C LEU A 124 8.44 -20.89 6.91
N PRO A 125 9.26 -20.92 7.97
CA PRO A 125 8.94 -20.23 9.21
C PRO A 125 8.59 -18.76 8.93
N ALA A 126 7.64 -18.21 9.67
CA ALA A 126 7.14 -16.82 9.48
C ALA A 126 8.27 -15.76 9.44
N VAL A 127 9.38 -16.00 10.13
CA VAL A 127 10.56 -15.13 10.18
C VAL A 127 11.32 -15.09 8.83
N LEU A 128 11.20 -16.13 8.03
CA LEU A 128 11.88 -16.26 6.72
C LEU A 128 10.95 -15.89 5.55
N GLN A 129 9.70 -15.58 5.82
CA GLN A 129 8.77 -15.11 4.78
C GLN A 129 9.15 -13.70 4.32
N PRO A 130 9.11 -13.42 3.02
CA PRO A 130 9.35 -12.07 2.52
C PRO A 130 8.27 -11.11 3.04
N ALA A 131 8.68 -9.91 3.43
CA ALA A 131 7.75 -8.87 3.84
C ALA A 131 6.84 -8.49 2.68
N ARG A 132 5.53 -8.42 2.93
CA ARG A 132 4.53 -8.08 1.92
C ARG A 132 4.36 -6.58 1.81
N ILE A 133 4.26 -6.10 0.59
CA ILE A 133 4.01 -4.69 0.31
C ILE A 133 2.52 -4.40 0.48
N VAL A 134 2.20 -3.48 1.39
CA VAL A 134 0.83 -3.04 1.64
C VAL A 134 0.47 -1.93 0.64
N LEU A 135 -0.48 -2.22 -0.23
CA LEU A 135 -1.04 -1.24 -1.16
C LEU A 135 -1.99 -0.27 -0.46
N GLY A 136 -2.72 -0.77 0.53
CA GLY A 136 -3.63 0.02 1.35
C GLY A 136 -4.22 -0.83 2.46
N TYR A 137 -4.86 -0.18 3.41
CA TYR A 137 -5.65 -0.84 4.46
C TYR A 137 -6.84 0.02 4.83
N GLU A 138 -7.87 -0.60 5.34
CA GLU A 138 -9.04 0.07 5.89
C GLU A 138 -9.46 -0.58 7.20
N GLU A 139 -9.90 0.25 8.14
CA GLU A 139 -10.51 -0.23 9.37
C GLU A 139 -11.98 -0.55 9.10
N LEU A 140 -12.38 -1.77 9.40
CA LEU A 140 -13.76 -2.20 9.30
C LEU A 140 -14.44 -1.93 10.64
N LEU A 141 -15.38 -0.98 10.63
CA LEU A 141 -16.24 -0.77 11.80
C LEU A 141 -17.03 -2.06 12.03
N PHE A 142 -17.00 -2.58 13.26
CA PHE A 142 -17.93 -3.62 13.65
C PHE A 142 -19.32 -3.06 13.41
N SER A 143 -19.99 -3.56 12.39
CA SER A 143 -21.45 -3.43 12.32
C SER A 143 -21.96 -4.17 13.55
N SER A 144 -22.29 -3.40 14.57
CA SER A 144 -22.99 -3.91 15.74
C SER A 144 -24.29 -4.49 15.21
N GLY A 145 -24.23 -5.80 14.91
CA GLY A 145 -25.41 -6.53 14.48
C GLY A 145 -26.47 -6.31 15.55
N LYS A 146 -27.57 -5.71 15.15
CA LYS A 146 -28.81 -5.66 15.91
C LYS A 146 -28.98 -7.00 16.62
N GLN A 147 -28.74 -7.00 17.91
CA GLN A 147 -29.41 -7.96 18.78
C GLN A 147 -30.90 -7.58 18.77
N ILE A 148 -31.64 -8.41 18.14
CA ILE A 148 -33.10 -8.47 18.35
C ILE A 148 -33.31 -9.40 19.52
#